data_b2a00f92b3560ab7d1f2a31d86446a45
#
_entry.id   b2a00f92b3560ab7d1f2a31d86446a45
#
_cell.length_a   1.000
_cell.length_b   1.000
_cell.length_c   1.000
_cell.angle_alpha   90.00
_cell.angle_beta   90.00
_cell.angle_gamma   90.00
#
_symmetry.space_group_name_H-M   'P 1'
#
loop_
_entity.id
_entity.type
_entity.pdbx_description
1 polymer ?
#
loop_
_entity_poly.entity_id
_entity_poly.type
_entity_poly.pdbx_seq_one_letter_code
_entity_poly.pdbx_strand_id
1 'polypeptide(L)'
;MTNIALLGAGGKMGVRLSKNLKPSRFTVSHVEISDEGRQRLREEVGVETVDQVAALANANVVILAVPDRLIGKISHAIIDHLKPGAAIIVLDAAAPYAGEMPERADVTYFCTHPCHPALFDFTPDVDAQKDFFGGISGPQGIVCALIQGPEEHYQLCEEIARTIYAPVTRAYRCSLESIAILEPALSGTVGATLALALRDATDRAVSMGVPADAA
;
A
#
# COMPACT_ATOMS: atom_id res chain seq x y z
N MET A 1 -12.36 16.09 -11.08
CA MET A 1 -11.80 15.79 -9.73
C MET A 1 -11.91 14.28 -9.57
N THR A 2 -10.85 13.60 -9.13
CA THR A 2 -10.87 12.14 -9.03
C THR A 2 -11.35 11.73 -7.63
N ASN A 3 -12.42 10.93 -7.59
CA ASN A 3 -12.99 10.39 -6.35
C ASN A 3 -12.37 9.02 -6.05
N ILE A 4 -11.82 8.85 -4.87
CA ILE A 4 -11.20 7.61 -4.38
C ILE A 4 -12.08 7.05 -3.26
N ALA A 5 -12.44 5.76 -3.35
CA ALA A 5 -12.95 5.00 -2.23
C ALA A 5 -11.82 4.18 -1.62
N LEU A 6 -11.44 4.46 -0.37
CA LEU A 6 -10.40 3.72 0.36
C LEU A 6 -11.08 2.73 1.31
N LEU A 7 -11.04 1.44 0.98
CA LEU A 7 -11.59 0.35 1.77
C LEU A 7 -10.54 -0.19 2.75
N GLY A 8 -10.94 -0.45 3.98
CA GLY A 8 -10.03 -0.81 5.06
C GLY A 8 -9.24 0.39 5.59
N ALA A 9 -9.83 1.58 5.49
CA ALA A 9 -9.17 2.84 5.79
C ALA A 9 -8.65 2.95 7.24
N GLY A 10 -9.28 2.26 8.20
CA GLY A 10 -8.88 2.24 9.61
C GLY A 10 -7.84 1.18 9.99
N GLY A 11 -7.41 0.34 9.03
CA GLY A 11 -6.30 -0.59 9.22
C GLY A 11 -4.94 0.14 9.32
N LYS A 12 -3.87 -0.58 9.71
CA LYS A 12 -2.52 0.02 9.81
C LYS A 12 -2.08 0.70 8.52
N MET A 13 -2.25 0.00 7.39
CA MET A 13 -1.94 0.56 6.07
C MET A 13 -2.94 1.66 5.71
N GLY A 14 -4.25 1.41 5.88
CA GLY A 14 -5.30 2.37 5.55
C GLY A 14 -5.13 3.74 6.20
N VAL A 15 -4.75 3.80 7.48
CA VAL A 15 -4.44 5.05 8.19
C VAL A 15 -3.25 5.78 7.56
N ARG A 16 -2.18 5.07 7.18
CA ARG A 16 -1.03 5.67 6.48
C ARG A 16 -1.44 6.28 5.14
N LEU A 17 -2.17 5.51 4.34
CA LEU A 17 -2.68 5.99 3.06
C LEU A 17 -3.61 7.20 3.24
N SER A 18 -4.48 7.18 4.26
CA SER A 18 -5.38 8.29 4.57
C SER A 18 -4.63 9.57 4.92
N LYS A 19 -3.55 9.46 5.71
CA LYS A 19 -2.68 10.60 6.06
C LYS A 19 -2.04 11.21 4.81
N ASN A 20 -1.54 10.38 3.91
CA ASN A 20 -0.89 10.82 2.67
C ASN A 20 -1.89 11.37 1.62
N LEU A 21 -3.10 10.81 1.59
CA LEU A 21 -4.16 11.29 0.69
C LEU A 21 -4.81 12.59 1.15
N LYS A 22 -4.85 12.87 2.47
CA LYS A 22 -5.51 14.05 3.03
C LYS A 22 -5.04 15.38 2.43
N PRO A 23 -3.73 15.65 2.25
CA PRO A 23 -3.25 16.90 1.63
C PRO A 23 -3.29 16.86 0.11
N SER A 24 -3.73 15.77 -0.53
CA SER A 24 -3.70 15.59 -1.97
C SER A 24 -4.83 16.31 -2.69
N ARG A 25 -4.78 16.28 -4.05
CA ARG A 25 -5.84 16.81 -4.91
C ARG A 25 -7.06 15.90 -5.04
N PHE A 26 -7.02 14.70 -4.46
CA PHE A 26 -8.06 13.69 -4.58
C PHE A 26 -9.17 13.89 -3.55
N THR A 27 -10.41 13.57 -3.94
CA THR A 27 -11.53 13.48 -2.98
C THR A 27 -11.59 12.05 -2.46
N VAL A 28 -11.47 11.86 -1.16
CA VAL A 28 -11.37 10.53 -0.56
C VAL A 28 -12.58 10.21 0.30
N SER A 29 -13.24 9.11 0.00
CA SER A 29 -14.28 8.47 0.79
C SER A 29 -13.66 7.32 1.60
N HIS A 30 -13.58 7.48 2.91
CA HIS A 30 -12.99 6.48 3.81
C HIS A 30 -14.05 5.45 4.21
N VAL A 31 -13.80 4.18 3.94
CA VAL A 31 -14.69 3.06 4.27
C VAL A 31 -14.00 2.13 5.27
N GLU A 32 -14.64 1.93 6.42
CA GLU A 32 -14.16 1.04 7.48
C GLU A 32 -15.35 0.37 8.17
N ILE A 33 -15.23 -0.94 8.40
CA ILE A 33 -16.31 -1.74 8.99
C ILE A 33 -16.18 -1.92 10.51
N SER A 34 -14.94 -1.86 11.05
CA SER A 34 -14.70 -2.04 12.48
C SER A 34 -14.82 -0.72 13.25
N ASP A 35 -15.36 -0.78 14.45
CA ASP A 35 -15.51 0.42 15.29
C ASP A 35 -14.14 0.95 15.76
N GLU A 36 -13.20 0.06 16.04
CA GLU A 36 -11.81 0.43 16.38
C GLU A 36 -11.10 1.13 15.22
N GLY A 37 -11.33 0.67 13.99
CA GLY A 37 -10.78 1.31 12.79
C GLY A 37 -11.39 2.69 12.55
N ARG A 38 -12.70 2.84 12.74
CA ARG A 38 -13.40 4.14 12.65
C ARG A 38 -12.90 5.12 13.71
N GLN A 39 -12.73 4.64 14.95
CA GLN A 39 -12.17 5.47 16.02
C GLN A 39 -10.74 5.91 15.68
N ARG A 40 -9.89 5.00 15.22
CA ARG A 40 -8.50 5.31 14.80
C ARG A 40 -8.46 6.36 13.71
N LEU A 41 -9.33 6.29 12.70
CA LEU A 41 -9.42 7.31 11.64
C LEU A 41 -9.77 8.69 12.19
N ARG A 42 -10.72 8.79 13.12
CA ARG A 42 -11.05 10.05 13.77
C ARG A 42 -9.90 10.61 14.56
N GLU A 43 -9.24 9.79 15.37
CA GLU A 43 -8.16 10.22 16.26
C GLU A 43 -6.87 10.57 15.51
N GLU A 44 -6.45 9.73 14.56
CA GLU A 44 -5.14 9.85 13.92
C GLU A 44 -5.15 10.66 12.62
N VAL A 45 -6.28 10.68 11.91
CA VAL A 45 -6.40 11.35 10.61
C VAL A 45 -7.35 12.54 10.66
N GLY A 46 -8.34 12.51 11.58
CA GLY A 46 -9.36 13.54 11.69
C GLY A 46 -10.36 13.48 10.53
N VAL A 47 -10.78 12.26 10.13
CA VAL A 47 -11.77 12.03 9.07
C VAL A 47 -12.87 11.09 9.55
N GLU A 48 -14.06 11.24 8.98
CA GLU A 48 -15.21 10.36 9.21
C GLU A 48 -15.31 9.31 8.10
N THR A 49 -15.89 8.17 8.44
CA THR A 49 -16.21 7.13 7.48
C THR A 49 -17.55 7.36 6.81
N VAL A 50 -17.70 6.85 5.61
CA VAL A 50 -18.94 6.91 4.84
C VAL A 50 -19.46 5.51 4.54
N ASP A 51 -20.71 5.42 4.12
CA ASP A 51 -21.30 4.18 3.66
C ASP A 51 -20.56 3.61 2.44
N GLN A 52 -20.33 2.30 2.45
CA GLN A 52 -19.56 1.64 1.39
C GLN A 52 -20.24 1.73 0.03
N VAL A 53 -21.54 1.52 -0.06
CA VAL A 53 -22.26 1.51 -1.33
C VAL A 53 -22.23 2.91 -1.94
N ALA A 54 -22.46 3.93 -1.14
CA ALA A 54 -22.39 5.32 -1.57
C ALA A 54 -20.96 5.73 -2.03
N ALA A 55 -19.93 5.25 -1.33
CA ALA A 55 -18.53 5.48 -1.70
C ALA A 55 -18.20 4.85 -3.05
N LEU A 56 -18.57 3.59 -3.26
CA LEU A 56 -18.29 2.83 -4.49
C LEU A 56 -19.01 3.41 -5.71
N ALA A 57 -20.29 3.77 -5.57
CA ALA A 57 -21.08 4.34 -6.67
C ALA A 57 -20.47 5.63 -7.24
N ASN A 58 -19.78 6.41 -6.42
CA ASN A 58 -19.14 7.67 -6.80
C ASN A 58 -17.66 7.54 -7.17
N ALA A 59 -17.02 6.41 -6.85
CA ALA A 59 -15.59 6.24 -7.03
C ALA A 59 -15.17 6.20 -8.51
N ASN A 60 -14.10 6.90 -8.84
CA ASN A 60 -13.30 6.67 -10.05
C ASN A 60 -12.26 5.59 -9.79
N VAL A 61 -11.73 5.53 -8.56
CA VAL A 61 -10.71 4.59 -8.14
C VAL A 61 -11.09 4.03 -6.77
N VAL A 62 -10.96 2.72 -6.61
CA VAL A 62 -11.10 2.02 -5.33
C VAL A 62 -9.74 1.50 -4.92
N ILE A 63 -9.32 1.80 -3.70
CA ILE A 63 -8.07 1.25 -3.12
C ILE A 63 -8.45 0.22 -2.06
N LEU A 64 -7.90 -0.99 -2.19
CA LEU A 64 -8.12 -2.08 -1.23
C LEU A 64 -6.96 -2.15 -0.22
N ALA A 65 -7.09 -1.43 0.90
CA ALA A 65 -6.16 -1.50 2.04
C ALA A 65 -6.63 -2.55 3.05
N VAL A 66 -6.86 -3.76 2.59
CA VAL A 66 -7.42 -4.89 3.32
C VAL A 66 -6.39 -6.02 3.39
N PRO A 67 -6.54 -6.99 4.32
CA PRO A 67 -5.66 -8.16 4.34
C PRO A 67 -5.65 -8.91 3.00
N ASP A 68 -4.48 -9.31 2.53
CA ASP A 68 -4.22 -9.87 1.20
C ASP A 68 -5.15 -11.04 0.86
N ARG A 69 -5.37 -11.94 1.82
CA ARG A 69 -6.32 -13.07 1.71
C ARG A 69 -7.78 -12.70 1.47
N LEU A 70 -8.13 -11.42 1.63
CA LEU A 70 -9.48 -10.91 1.44
C LEU A 70 -9.65 -10.13 0.14
N ILE A 71 -8.57 -9.82 -0.58
CA ILE A 71 -8.60 -9.00 -1.80
C ILE A 71 -9.57 -9.60 -2.83
N GLY A 72 -9.40 -10.87 -3.18
CA GLY A 72 -10.28 -11.54 -4.15
C GLY A 72 -11.74 -11.51 -3.70
N LYS A 73 -12.02 -11.94 -2.46
CA LYS A 73 -13.39 -11.95 -1.91
C LYS A 73 -14.05 -10.57 -1.92
N ILE A 74 -13.32 -9.54 -1.51
CA ILE A 74 -13.84 -8.17 -1.47
C ILE A 74 -14.03 -7.64 -2.89
N SER A 75 -13.10 -7.90 -3.81
CA SER A 75 -13.22 -7.50 -5.21
C SER A 75 -14.49 -8.06 -5.84
N HIS A 76 -14.81 -9.34 -5.62
CA HIS A 76 -16.07 -9.95 -6.08
C HIS A 76 -17.31 -9.31 -5.43
N ALA A 77 -17.24 -8.97 -4.15
CA ALA A 77 -18.36 -8.37 -3.45
C ALA A 77 -18.69 -6.93 -3.88
N ILE A 78 -17.68 -6.19 -4.37
CA ILE A 78 -17.85 -4.77 -4.71
C ILE A 78 -18.02 -4.50 -6.21
N ILE A 79 -17.66 -5.47 -7.07
CA ILE A 79 -17.49 -5.24 -8.51
C ILE A 79 -18.76 -4.69 -9.17
N ASP A 80 -19.94 -5.17 -8.78
CA ASP A 80 -21.22 -4.75 -9.36
C ASP A 80 -21.66 -3.34 -8.91
N HIS A 81 -21.04 -2.81 -7.86
CA HIS A 81 -21.30 -1.45 -7.39
C HIS A 81 -20.43 -0.39 -8.09
N LEU A 82 -19.46 -0.81 -8.90
CA LEU A 82 -18.55 0.10 -9.59
C LEU A 82 -19.14 0.58 -10.91
N LYS A 83 -18.93 1.84 -11.20
CA LYS A 83 -19.27 2.39 -12.52
C LYS A 83 -18.31 1.90 -13.61
N PRO A 84 -18.75 1.83 -14.87
CA PRO A 84 -17.87 1.56 -16.00
C PRO A 84 -16.67 2.52 -16.03
N GLY A 85 -15.49 2.00 -16.35
CA GLY A 85 -14.24 2.77 -16.38
C GLY A 85 -13.63 3.06 -15.01
N ALA A 86 -14.19 2.53 -13.91
CA ALA A 86 -13.54 2.63 -12.60
C ALA A 86 -12.26 1.76 -12.54
N ALA A 87 -11.35 2.11 -11.63
CA ALA A 87 -10.15 1.33 -11.38
C ALA A 87 -10.15 0.75 -9.96
N ILE A 88 -9.66 -0.48 -9.81
CA ILE A 88 -9.31 -1.08 -8.52
C ILE A 88 -7.79 -1.10 -8.39
N ILE A 89 -7.27 -0.47 -7.34
CA ILE A 89 -5.86 -0.55 -6.95
C ILE A 89 -5.74 -1.53 -5.80
N VAL A 90 -4.98 -2.60 -6.02
CA VAL A 90 -4.59 -3.57 -4.99
C VAL A 90 -3.17 -3.27 -4.53
N LEU A 91 -2.91 -3.51 -3.25
CA LEU A 91 -1.63 -3.20 -2.60
C LEU A 91 -0.72 -4.43 -2.49
N ASP A 92 -1.20 -5.57 -3.00
CA ASP A 92 -0.50 -6.85 -3.03
C ASP A 92 -0.79 -7.60 -4.32
N ALA A 93 0.18 -8.39 -4.78
CA ALA A 93 0.11 -9.11 -6.06
C ALA A 93 -0.48 -10.53 -5.94
N ALA A 94 -0.58 -11.10 -4.74
CA ALA A 94 -0.90 -12.52 -4.57
C ALA A 94 -2.29 -12.88 -5.14
N ALA A 95 -3.34 -12.18 -4.73
CA ALA A 95 -4.69 -12.47 -5.20
C ALA A 95 -4.85 -12.26 -6.72
N PRO A 96 -4.42 -11.15 -7.33
CA PRO A 96 -4.50 -11.02 -8.78
C PRO A 96 -3.61 -12.02 -9.52
N TYR A 97 -2.43 -12.37 -9.00
CA TYR A 97 -1.55 -13.37 -9.62
C TYR A 97 -2.13 -14.79 -9.56
N ALA A 98 -2.87 -15.09 -8.49
CA ALA A 98 -3.63 -16.34 -8.36
C ALA A 98 -4.91 -16.41 -9.22
N GLY A 99 -5.24 -15.33 -9.96
CA GLY A 99 -6.46 -15.26 -10.77
C GLY A 99 -7.74 -15.05 -9.97
N GLU A 100 -7.64 -14.52 -8.75
CA GLU A 100 -8.80 -14.33 -7.86
C GLU A 100 -9.57 -13.02 -8.11
N MET A 101 -9.18 -12.22 -9.12
CA MET A 101 -9.92 -11.00 -9.46
C MET A 101 -11.18 -11.33 -10.29
N PRO A 102 -12.30 -10.61 -10.06
CA PRO A 102 -13.53 -10.85 -10.84
C PRO A 102 -13.33 -10.49 -12.32
N GLU A 103 -14.00 -11.22 -13.21
CA GLU A 103 -14.02 -10.91 -14.64
C GLU A 103 -14.96 -9.75 -14.93
N ARG A 104 -14.40 -8.58 -15.20
CA ARG A 104 -15.15 -7.39 -15.60
C ARG A 104 -14.30 -6.47 -16.51
N ALA A 105 -14.52 -6.59 -17.82
CA ALA A 105 -13.68 -5.98 -18.85
C ALA A 105 -13.68 -4.43 -18.87
N ASP A 106 -14.71 -3.78 -18.34
CA ASP A 106 -14.85 -2.32 -18.26
C ASP A 106 -14.28 -1.71 -16.96
N VAL A 107 -13.61 -2.53 -16.13
CA VAL A 107 -12.92 -2.08 -14.91
C VAL A 107 -11.41 -2.29 -15.07
N THR A 108 -10.64 -1.31 -14.64
CA THR A 108 -9.18 -1.39 -14.61
C THR A 108 -8.70 -2.07 -13.35
N TYR A 109 -7.75 -2.99 -13.47
CA TYR A 109 -7.02 -3.56 -12.33
C TYR A 109 -5.57 -3.09 -12.35
N PHE A 110 -5.13 -2.56 -11.23
CA PHE A 110 -3.79 -2.04 -11.04
C PHE A 110 -3.20 -2.56 -9.72
N CYS A 111 -1.98 -3.05 -9.76
CA CYS A 111 -1.24 -3.49 -8.58
C CYS A 111 -0.09 -2.52 -8.30
N THR A 112 0.10 -2.18 -7.03
CA THR A 112 1.26 -1.41 -6.58
C THR A 112 1.72 -1.88 -5.22
N HIS A 113 3.04 -1.91 -5.02
CA HIS A 113 3.63 -2.32 -3.74
C HIS A 113 4.84 -1.41 -3.41
N PRO A 114 5.06 -1.02 -2.13
CA PRO A 114 6.23 -0.28 -1.73
C PRO A 114 7.47 -1.19 -1.71
N CYS A 115 8.61 -0.67 -2.15
CA CYS A 115 9.89 -1.37 -2.04
C CYS A 115 10.51 -1.23 -0.63
N HIS A 116 9.87 -0.45 0.24
CA HIS A 116 10.40 0.02 1.52
C HIS A 116 11.69 0.86 1.40
N PRO A 117 12.05 1.64 2.41
CA PRO A 117 13.33 2.35 2.43
C PRO A 117 14.53 1.40 2.38
N ALA A 118 15.61 1.85 1.79
CA ALA A 118 16.83 1.05 1.65
C ALA A 118 17.46 0.75 3.02
N LEU A 119 17.84 -0.53 3.26
CA LEU A 119 18.45 -0.96 4.51
C LEU A 119 19.83 -0.35 4.77
N PHE A 120 20.56 -0.01 3.71
CA PHE A 120 21.93 0.47 3.75
C PHE A 120 22.09 1.85 3.14
N ASP A 121 21.05 2.65 3.15
CA ASP A 121 21.13 4.03 2.69
C ASP A 121 21.46 4.98 3.84
N PHE A 122 22.31 5.97 3.54
CA PHE A 122 22.62 7.02 4.52
C PHE A 122 21.65 8.19 4.35
N THR A 123 20.90 8.47 5.39
CA THR A 123 20.12 9.69 5.52
C THR A 123 20.45 10.40 6.84
N PRO A 124 20.69 11.73 6.83
CA PRO A 124 20.89 12.48 8.07
C PRO A 124 19.59 12.70 8.86
N ASP A 125 18.44 12.43 8.26
CA ASP A 125 17.13 12.56 8.90
C ASP A 125 16.85 11.36 9.82
N VAL A 126 16.82 11.61 11.13
CA VAL A 126 16.60 10.59 12.17
C VAL A 126 15.19 9.96 12.07
N ASP A 127 14.19 10.71 11.65
CA ASP A 127 12.83 10.18 11.50
C ASP A 127 12.75 9.26 10.27
N ALA A 128 13.44 9.61 9.19
CA ALA A 128 13.56 8.74 8.02
C ALA A 128 14.33 7.44 8.34
N GLN A 129 15.38 7.50 9.17
CA GLN A 129 16.12 6.31 9.62
C GLN A 129 15.25 5.32 10.41
N LYS A 130 14.20 5.79 11.08
CA LYS A 130 13.28 4.98 11.87
C LYS A 130 12.07 4.46 11.09
N ASP A 131 11.85 4.99 9.89
CA ASP A 131 10.69 4.65 9.05
C ASP A 131 10.97 3.44 8.14
N PHE A 132 11.19 2.26 8.73
CA PHE A 132 11.51 1.03 8.00
C PHE A 132 10.46 0.63 6.95
N PHE A 133 9.20 0.97 7.20
CA PHE A 133 8.11 0.61 6.29
C PHE A 133 7.87 1.66 5.20
N GLY A 134 8.44 2.86 5.35
CA GLY A 134 8.17 3.98 4.45
C GLY A 134 6.76 4.55 4.61
N GLY A 135 6.49 5.59 3.83
CA GLY A 135 5.19 6.26 3.82
C GLY A 135 4.95 7.28 4.93
N ILE A 136 6.02 7.64 5.70
CA ILE A 136 6.03 8.73 6.68
C ILE A 136 7.14 9.72 6.32
N SER A 137 8.39 9.36 6.55
CA SER A 137 9.57 10.20 6.29
C SER A 137 10.63 9.49 5.44
N GLY A 138 10.71 8.15 5.53
CA GLY A 138 11.69 7.36 4.80
C GLY A 138 11.41 7.32 3.29
N PRO A 139 12.32 7.84 2.44
CA PRO A 139 12.14 7.79 0.99
C PRO A 139 12.21 6.36 0.47
N GLN A 140 11.31 5.98 -0.44
CA GLN A 140 11.23 4.63 -0.98
C GLN A 140 10.93 4.59 -2.47
N GLY A 141 11.29 3.49 -3.12
CA GLY A 141 10.77 3.14 -4.43
C GLY A 141 9.40 2.47 -4.32
N ILE A 142 8.67 2.42 -5.43
CA ILE A 142 7.45 1.61 -5.56
C ILE A 142 7.48 0.84 -6.87
N VAL A 143 6.80 -0.30 -6.89
CA VAL A 143 6.54 -1.06 -8.11
C VAL A 143 5.09 -0.93 -8.51
N CYS A 144 4.81 -0.89 -9.82
CA CYS A 144 3.48 -0.66 -10.38
C CYS A 144 3.24 -1.56 -11.58
N ALA A 145 2.07 -2.21 -11.63
CA ALA A 145 1.63 -3.03 -12.75
C ALA A 145 0.19 -2.70 -13.16
N LEU A 146 -0.01 -2.40 -14.44
CA LEU A 146 -1.36 -2.42 -15.05
C LEU A 146 -1.67 -3.87 -15.39
N ILE A 147 -2.67 -4.44 -14.72
CA ILE A 147 -3.09 -5.83 -14.91
C ILE A 147 -4.08 -5.92 -16.07
N GLN A 148 -5.05 -4.99 -16.07
CA GLN A 148 -6.12 -4.90 -17.05
C GLN A 148 -6.57 -3.45 -17.18
N GLY A 149 -7.03 -3.09 -18.36
CA GLY A 149 -7.61 -1.77 -18.65
C GLY A 149 -6.77 -0.96 -19.63
N PRO A 150 -7.25 0.23 -20.00
CA PRO A 150 -6.60 1.07 -20.97
C PRO A 150 -5.29 1.69 -20.42
N GLU A 151 -4.32 1.88 -21.29
CA GLU A 151 -2.99 2.40 -20.93
C GLU A 151 -3.03 3.79 -20.29
N GLU A 152 -3.96 4.63 -20.67
CA GLU A 152 -4.16 5.96 -20.09
C GLU A 152 -4.51 5.94 -18.60
N HIS A 153 -5.07 4.82 -18.09
CA HIS A 153 -5.33 4.67 -16.66
C HIS A 153 -4.06 4.43 -15.83
N TYR A 154 -2.99 3.95 -16.47
CA TYR A 154 -1.71 3.70 -15.79
C TYR A 154 -1.19 4.97 -15.10
N GLN A 155 -1.19 6.10 -15.79
CA GLN A 155 -0.64 7.35 -15.26
C GLN A 155 -1.39 7.84 -14.02
N LEU A 156 -2.73 7.78 -14.05
CA LEU A 156 -3.55 8.15 -12.89
C LEU A 156 -3.29 7.21 -11.69
N CYS A 157 -3.25 5.90 -11.95
CA CYS A 157 -3.01 4.92 -10.88
C CYS A 157 -1.60 5.04 -10.31
N GLU A 158 -0.56 5.30 -11.14
CA GLU A 158 0.80 5.56 -10.66
C GLU A 158 0.86 6.85 -9.82
N GLU A 159 0.19 7.93 -10.23
CA GLU A 159 0.13 9.17 -9.45
C GLU A 159 -0.50 8.92 -8.06
N ILE A 160 -1.58 8.15 -8.02
CA ILE A 160 -2.20 7.75 -6.75
C ILE A 160 -1.23 6.90 -5.93
N ALA A 161 -0.55 5.93 -6.55
CA ALA A 161 0.44 5.09 -5.87
C ALA A 161 1.58 5.92 -5.27
N ARG A 162 2.11 6.91 -6.02
CA ARG A 162 3.11 7.86 -5.51
C ARG A 162 2.59 8.68 -4.32
N THR A 163 1.31 9.04 -4.35
CA THR A 163 0.68 9.80 -3.27
C THR A 163 0.55 8.95 -2.01
N ILE A 164 0.00 7.73 -2.12
CA ILE A 164 -0.29 6.90 -0.95
C ILE A 164 0.98 6.37 -0.26
N TYR A 165 2.09 6.23 -0.98
CA TYR A 165 3.36 5.73 -0.45
C TYR A 165 4.43 6.82 -0.24
N ALA A 166 4.04 8.10 -0.36
CA ALA A 166 4.98 9.22 -0.22
C ALA A 166 5.76 9.15 1.12
N PRO A 167 7.06 9.57 1.09
CA PRO A 167 7.81 10.12 -0.03
C PRO A 167 8.34 9.03 -0.98
N VAL A 168 8.07 9.17 -2.29
CA VAL A 168 8.47 8.20 -3.32
C VAL A 168 9.59 8.77 -4.18
N THR A 169 10.73 8.07 -4.19
CA THR A 169 11.88 8.44 -5.02
C THR A 169 11.68 8.04 -6.48
N ARG A 170 11.15 6.83 -6.71
CA ARG A 170 10.93 6.28 -8.05
C ARG A 170 9.79 5.27 -8.08
N ALA A 171 8.99 5.31 -9.15
CA ALA A 171 8.05 4.23 -9.50
C ALA A 171 8.66 3.40 -10.63
N TYR A 172 8.65 2.09 -10.45
CA TYR A 172 9.11 1.13 -11.45
C TYR A 172 7.91 0.41 -12.05
N ARG A 173 7.72 0.55 -13.35
CA ARG A 173 6.72 -0.23 -14.06
C ARG A 173 7.21 -1.66 -14.23
N CYS A 174 6.41 -2.62 -13.77
CA CYS A 174 6.69 -4.06 -13.82
C CYS A 174 5.48 -4.82 -14.36
N SER A 175 5.67 -6.10 -14.64
CA SER A 175 4.53 -7.04 -14.78
C SER A 175 4.01 -7.45 -13.40
N LEU A 176 2.75 -7.91 -13.35
CA LEU A 176 2.19 -8.48 -12.12
C LEU A 176 3.03 -9.66 -11.59
N GLU A 177 3.49 -10.54 -12.50
CA GLU A 177 4.37 -11.66 -12.17
C GLU A 177 5.66 -11.20 -11.50
N SER A 178 6.28 -10.12 -12.02
CA SER A 178 7.49 -9.57 -11.41
C SER A 178 7.25 -9.10 -9.97
N ILE A 179 6.12 -8.45 -9.69
CA ILE A 179 5.77 -8.01 -8.33
C ILE A 179 5.56 -9.23 -7.43
N ALA A 180 4.80 -10.23 -7.89
CA ALA A 180 4.52 -11.46 -7.14
C ALA A 180 5.79 -12.27 -6.80
N ILE A 181 6.87 -12.14 -7.59
CA ILE A 181 8.17 -12.76 -7.32
C ILE A 181 9.03 -11.89 -6.40
N LEU A 182 9.08 -10.58 -6.64
CA LEU A 182 9.98 -9.67 -5.93
C LEU A 182 9.71 -9.61 -4.43
N GLU A 183 8.45 -9.49 -4.04
CA GLU A 183 8.08 -9.31 -2.65
C GLU A 183 8.47 -10.52 -1.77
N PRO A 184 8.00 -11.75 -2.02
CA PRO A 184 8.36 -12.88 -1.17
C PRO A 184 9.85 -13.25 -1.27
N ALA A 185 10.49 -13.07 -2.42
CA ALA A 185 11.89 -13.41 -2.60
C ALA A 185 12.82 -12.42 -1.90
N LEU A 186 12.67 -11.13 -2.14
CA LEU A 186 13.61 -10.12 -1.65
C LEU A 186 13.23 -9.59 -0.28
N SER A 187 11.98 -9.18 -0.06
CA SER A 187 11.55 -8.62 1.23
C SER A 187 11.31 -9.72 2.26
N GLY A 188 10.44 -10.68 1.93
CA GLY A 188 10.00 -11.72 2.87
C GLY A 188 11.08 -12.73 3.23
N THR A 189 11.98 -13.07 2.30
CA THR A 189 13.01 -14.10 2.54
C THR A 189 14.37 -13.46 2.78
N VAL A 190 14.95 -12.81 1.78
CA VAL A 190 16.34 -12.31 1.88
C VAL A 190 16.44 -11.15 2.87
N GLY A 191 15.59 -10.14 2.75
CA GLY A 191 15.61 -8.95 3.63
C GLY A 191 15.36 -9.31 5.09
N ALA A 192 14.34 -10.12 5.37
CA ALA A 192 14.03 -10.56 6.73
C ALA A 192 15.15 -11.42 7.33
N THR A 193 15.73 -12.34 6.54
CA THR A 193 16.86 -13.19 7.02
C THR A 193 18.08 -12.35 7.32
N LEU A 194 18.40 -11.38 6.48
CA LEU A 194 19.54 -10.47 6.69
C LEU A 194 19.35 -9.62 7.96
N ALA A 195 18.16 -9.05 8.16
CA ALA A 195 17.85 -8.26 9.34
C ALA A 195 17.96 -9.09 10.64
N LEU A 196 17.48 -10.35 10.62
CA LEU A 196 17.63 -11.28 11.75
C LEU A 196 19.11 -11.60 12.03
N ALA A 197 19.89 -11.91 10.98
CA ALA A 197 21.30 -12.23 11.16
C ALA A 197 22.09 -11.05 11.73
N LEU A 198 21.82 -9.82 11.28
CA LEU A 198 22.44 -8.61 11.84
C LEU A 198 22.06 -8.42 13.31
N ARG A 199 20.79 -8.59 13.66
CA ARG A 199 20.31 -8.50 15.04
C ARG A 199 20.99 -9.53 15.94
N ASP A 200 21.01 -10.80 15.53
CA ASP A 200 21.62 -11.89 16.31
C ASP A 200 23.12 -11.64 16.52
N ALA A 201 23.83 -11.13 15.50
CA ALA A 201 25.23 -10.76 15.61
C ALA A 201 25.46 -9.61 16.62
N THR A 202 24.62 -8.57 16.57
CA THR A 202 24.63 -7.45 17.50
C THR A 202 24.35 -7.90 18.93
N ASP A 203 23.29 -8.68 19.16
CA ASP A 203 22.92 -9.22 20.47
C ASP A 203 24.07 -10.10 21.04
N ARG A 204 24.72 -10.88 20.19
CA ARG A 204 25.89 -11.67 20.57
C ARG A 204 27.06 -10.80 20.99
N ALA A 205 27.40 -9.77 20.25
CA ALA A 205 28.49 -8.83 20.59
C ALA A 205 28.21 -8.15 21.93
N VAL A 206 26.99 -7.66 22.16
CA VAL A 206 26.57 -7.05 23.42
C VAL A 206 26.67 -8.06 24.57
N SER A 207 26.27 -9.32 24.39
CA SER A 207 26.42 -10.38 25.41
C SER A 207 27.87 -10.69 25.78
N MET A 208 28.80 -10.36 24.90
CA MET A 208 30.26 -10.51 25.15
C MET A 208 30.90 -9.25 25.74
N GLY A 209 30.13 -8.22 26.08
CA GLY A 209 30.59 -7.01 26.76
C GLY A 209 30.84 -5.81 25.84
N VAL A 210 30.48 -5.86 24.54
CA VAL A 210 30.50 -4.69 23.68
C VAL A 210 29.39 -3.74 24.10
N PRO A 211 29.62 -2.43 24.30
CA PRO A 211 28.55 -1.47 24.54
C PRO A 211 27.48 -1.51 23.48
N ALA A 212 26.21 -1.47 23.87
CA ALA A 212 25.08 -1.61 22.92
C ALA A 212 25.02 -0.52 21.85
N ASP A 213 25.46 0.68 22.18
CA ASP A 213 25.55 1.83 21.28
C ASP A 213 26.76 1.77 20.32
N ALA A 214 27.71 0.87 20.59
CA ALA A 214 28.85 0.61 19.70
C ALA A 214 28.63 -0.63 18.80
N ALA A 215 27.73 -1.51 19.19
CA ALA A 215 27.42 -2.73 18.45
C ALA A 215 26.41 -2.45 17.32
#